data_87f78c2b49899d9b217f4b25c96f14d4
#
_entry.id   87f78c2b49899d9b217f4b25c96f14d4
#
_cell.length_a   1.000
_cell.length_b   1.000
_cell.length_c   1.000
_cell.angle_alpha   90.00
_cell.angle_beta   90.00
_cell.angle_gamma   90.00
#
_symmetry.space_group_name_H-M   'P 1'
#
loop_
_entity.id
_entity.type
_entity.pdbx_description
1 polymer ?
#
loop_
_entity_poly.entity_id
_entity_poly.type
_entity_poly.pdbx_seq_one_letter_code
_entity_poly.pdbx_strand_id
1 'polypeptide(L)'
;VRNPKIFLFDEPLSNLDALLRIKMRLEIKKLQRKMGVTSIFVTHDQVEAMTLADRLAVINNGIIEQLGTPIEIYNNPQSVFVAGFIGSPQMNFIDAELKNNILITDSFTIPNFLSDFNGDVIIGIRPEHLSPSNKGEINITVDLLEQLGSDNIIYGEINGGKEFCYRSPGNIIVNLGDKLTLKIVENQFCVFDKNTSKILN
;
A
#
# COMPACT_ATOMS: atom_id res chain seq x y z
N VAL A 1 -38.57 -15.05 5.07
CA VAL A 1 -37.12 -14.83 5.09
C VAL A 1 -36.50 -16.20 5.25
N ARG A 2 -35.73 -16.67 4.27
CA ARG A 2 -34.97 -17.92 4.36
C ARG A 2 -33.77 -17.65 5.27
N ASN A 3 -33.43 -18.60 6.16
CA ASN A 3 -32.17 -18.55 6.92
C ASN A 3 -31.05 -19.12 6.04
N PRO A 4 -30.30 -18.32 5.28
CA PRO A 4 -29.26 -18.79 4.41
C PRO A 4 -28.05 -19.21 5.24
N LYS A 5 -27.28 -20.18 4.74
CA LYS A 5 -25.99 -20.56 5.35
C LYS A 5 -24.84 -19.65 4.89
N ILE A 6 -24.98 -18.99 3.74
CA ILE A 6 -23.99 -18.11 3.11
C ILE A 6 -24.72 -16.94 2.44
N PHE A 7 -24.18 -15.74 2.57
CA PHE A 7 -24.54 -14.57 1.78
C PHE A 7 -23.46 -14.33 0.71
N LEU A 8 -23.91 -13.97 -0.49
CA LEU A 8 -23.03 -13.54 -1.59
C LEU A 8 -23.42 -12.12 -1.97
N PHE A 9 -22.46 -11.23 -1.95
CA PHE A 9 -22.62 -9.83 -2.32
C PHE A 9 -21.65 -9.49 -3.45
N ASP A 10 -22.20 -9.05 -4.56
CA ASP A 10 -21.42 -8.60 -5.71
C ASP A 10 -21.53 -7.07 -5.79
N GLU A 11 -20.44 -6.38 -5.47
CA GLU A 11 -20.31 -4.93 -5.44
C GLU A 11 -21.48 -4.19 -4.77
N PRO A 12 -21.91 -4.55 -3.56
CA PRO A 12 -23.19 -4.11 -3.00
C PRO A 12 -23.26 -2.61 -2.71
N LEU A 13 -22.12 -1.90 -2.66
CA LEU A 13 -22.05 -0.48 -2.30
C LEU A 13 -21.58 0.42 -3.46
N SER A 14 -21.32 -0.15 -4.65
CA SER A 14 -20.74 0.57 -5.80
C SER A 14 -21.58 1.77 -6.26
N ASN A 15 -22.91 1.67 -6.19
CA ASN A 15 -23.85 2.69 -6.67
C ASN A 15 -24.25 3.73 -5.60
N LEU A 16 -23.57 3.79 -4.45
CA LEU A 16 -23.89 4.71 -3.36
C LEU A 16 -22.94 5.91 -3.35
N ASP A 17 -23.46 7.06 -2.94
CA ASP A 17 -22.62 8.22 -2.64
C ASP A 17 -21.67 7.94 -1.47
N ALA A 18 -20.63 8.75 -1.32
CA ALA A 18 -19.56 8.52 -0.36
C ALA A 18 -20.06 8.46 1.11
N LEU A 19 -20.97 9.36 1.48
CA LEU A 19 -21.50 9.42 2.87
C LEU A 19 -22.37 8.20 3.19
N LEU A 20 -23.24 7.83 2.25
CA LEU A 20 -24.11 6.67 2.40
C LEU A 20 -23.28 5.37 2.40
N ARG A 21 -22.23 5.28 1.58
CA ARG A 21 -21.32 4.15 1.54
C ARG A 21 -20.64 3.91 2.89
N ILE A 22 -20.18 4.97 3.58
CA ILE A 22 -19.59 4.87 4.92
C ILE A 22 -20.62 4.32 5.92
N LYS A 23 -21.84 4.86 5.93
CA LYS A 23 -22.92 4.40 6.82
C LYS A 23 -23.27 2.94 6.57
N MET A 24 -23.45 2.57 5.30
CA MET A 24 -23.81 1.20 4.91
C MET A 24 -22.75 0.18 5.26
N ARG A 25 -21.46 0.50 5.10
CA ARG A 25 -20.37 -0.39 5.55
C ARG A 25 -20.48 -0.70 7.04
N LEU A 26 -20.70 0.31 7.87
CA LEU A 26 -20.86 0.12 9.32
C LEU A 26 -22.09 -0.77 9.66
N GLU A 27 -23.21 -0.53 9.00
CA GLU A 27 -24.44 -1.31 9.23
C GLU A 27 -24.29 -2.77 8.77
N ILE A 28 -23.67 -2.99 7.60
CA ILE A 28 -23.38 -4.34 7.10
C ILE A 28 -22.46 -5.10 8.07
N LYS A 29 -21.37 -4.46 8.55
CA LYS A 29 -20.44 -5.10 9.50
C LYS A 29 -21.14 -5.45 10.83
N LYS A 30 -22.01 -4.57 11.36
CA LYS A 30 -22.82 -4.85 12.55
C LYS A 30 -23.79 -6.02 12.31
N LEU A 31 -24.48 -6.01 11.18
CA LEU A 31 -25.45 -7.04 10.82
C LEU A 31 -24.77 -8.40 10.66
N GLN A 32 -23.64 -8.45 9.93
CA GLN A 32 -22.83 -9.64 9.75
C GLN A 32 -22.43 -10.27 11.10
N ARG A 33 -21.90 -9.44 12.02
CA ARG A 33 -21.55 -9.89 13.37
C ARG A 33 -22.74 -10.41 14.16
N LYS A 34 -23.92 -9.74 14.05
CA LYS A 34 -25.14 -10.14 14.76
C LYS A 34 -25.69 -11.46 14.23
N MET A 35 -25.61 -11.69 12.93
CA MET A 35 -26.17 -12.89 12.29
C MET A 35 -25.24 -14.10 12.36
N GLY A 36 -23.93 -13.92 12.46
CA GLY A 36 -22.96 -14.99 12.50
C GLY A 36 -22.91 -15.85 11.24
N VAL A 37 -23.41 -15.34 10.11
CA VAL A 37 -23.50 -16.06 8.84
C VAL A 37 -22.30 -15.71 7.97
N THR A 38 -21.65 -16.72 7.38
CA THR A 38 -20.56 -16.50 6.42
C THR A 38 -21.04 -15.66 5.25
N SER A 39 -20.28 -14.62 4.93
CA SER A 39 -20.59 -13.69 3.85
C SER A 39 -19.39 -13.54 2.92
N ILE A 40 -19.62 -13.66 1.62
CA ILE A 40 -18.62 -13.42 0.58
C ILE A 40 -18.97 -12.12 -0.11
N PHE A 41 -18.02 -11.19 -0.14
CA PHE A 41 -18.13 -9.90 -0.81
C PHE A 41 -17.16 -9.85 -1.98
N VAL A 42 -17.65 -9.42 -3.14
CA VAL A 42 -16.81 -9.00 -4.27
C VAL A 42 -16.85 -7.48 -4.30
N THR A 43 -15.69 -6.85 -4.32
CA THR A 43 -15.55 -5.39 -4.41
C THR A 43 -14.23 -5.00 -5.07
N HIS A 44 -14.21 -3.87 -5.75
CA HIS A 44 -13.01 -3.20 -6.21
C HIS A 44 -12.61 -2.03 -5.28
N ASP A 45 -13.41 -1.72 -4.26
CA ASP A 45 -13.12 -0.68 -3.27
C ASP A 45 -12.22 -1.25 -2.16
N GLN A 46 -10.97 -0.77 -2.11
CA GLN A 46 -10.00 -1.21 -1.12
C GLN A 46 -10.44 -0.94 0.32
N VAL A 47 -11.15 0.19 0.56
CA VAL A 47 -11.62 0.55 1.91
C VAL A 47 -12.71 -0.42 2.36
N GLU A 48 -13.57 -0.88 1.45
CA GLU A 48 -14.55 -1.93 1.74
C GLU A 48 -13.85 -3.25 2.07
N ALA A 49 -12.91 -3.68 1.23
CA ALA A 49 -12.15 -4.90 1.44
C ALA A 49 -11.41 -4.90 2.78
N MET A 50 -10.72 -3.81 3.11
CA MET A 50 -9.94 -3.67 4.35
C MET A 50 -10.82 -3.59 5.61
N THR A 51 -12.05 -3.03 5.51
CA THR A 51 -12.89 -2.78 6.68
C THR A 51 -13.94 -3.85 6.94
N LEU A 52 -14.49 -4.46 5.90
CA LEU A 52 -15.55 -5.47 6.02
C LEU A 52 -15.01 -6.88 6.22
N ALA A 53 -13.91 -7.23 5.56
CA ALA A 53 -13.41 -8.59 5.55
C ALA A 53 -12.78 -9.01 6.89
N ASP A 54 -12.97 -10.27 7.26
CA ASP A 54 -12.15 -10.97 8.24
C ASP A 54 -10.99 -11.69 7.55
N ARG A 55 -11.22 -12.12 6.29
CA ARG A 55 -10.19 -12.63 5.36
C ARG A 55 -10.39 -11.99 3.99
N LEU A 56 -9.31 -11.59 3.36
CA LEU A 56 -9.27 -10.95 2.05
C LEU A 56 -8.51 -11.85 1.06
N ALA A 57 -9.09 -12.08 -0.10
CA ALA A 57 -8.42 -12.70 -1.24
C ALA A 57 -8.16 -11.62 -2.30
N VAL A 58 -6.90 -11.39 -2.63
CA VAL A 58 -6.50 -10.54 -3.77
C VAL A 58 -6.42 -11.43 -5.00
N ILE A 59 -7.21 -11.10 -6.03
CA ILE A 59 -7.32 -11.89 -7.25
C ILE A 59 -6.74 -11.10 -8.43
N ASN A 60 -5.92 -11.75 -9.23
CA ASN A 60 -5.34 -11.20 -10.44
C ASN A 60 -5.45 -12.23 -11.57
N ASN A 61 -6.05 -11.85 -12.70
CA ASN A 61 -6.23 -12.74 -13.86
C ASN A 61 -6.81 -14.13 -13.51
N GLY A 62 -7.77 -14.18 -12.57
CA GLY A 62 -8.43 -15.42 -12.14
C GLY A 62 -7.61 -16.27 -11.15
N ILE A 63 -6.46 -15.80 -10.71
CA ILE A 63 -5.58 -16.48 -9.74
C ILE A 63 -5.61 -15.72 -8.42
N ILE A 64 -5.67 -16.46 -7.31
CA ILE A 64 -5.50 -15.86 -5.97
C ILE A 64 -4.02 -15.58 -5.75
N GLU A 65 -3.65 -14.29 -5.76
CA GLU A 65 -2.29 -13.82 -5.50
C GLU A 65 -1.91 -13.95 -4.03
N GLN A 66 -2.86 -13.59 -3.16
CA GLN A 66 -2.68 -13.67 -1.71
C GLN A 66 -4.02 -13.82 -1.00
N LEU A 67 -4.01 -14.58 0.09
CA LEU A 67 -5.14 -14.77 0.99
C LEU A 67 -4.66 -14.59 2.43
N GLY A 68 -5.31 -13.71 3.20
CA GLY A 68 -4.95 -13.44 4.59
C GLY A 68 -5.93 -12.49 5.26
N THR A 69 -5.64 -12.03 6.46
CA THR A 69 -6.35 -10.90 7.05
C THR A 69 -5.98 -9.61 6.32
N PRO A 70 -6.85 -8.58 6.29
CA PRO A 70 -6.53 -7.32 5.64
C PRO A 70 -5.20 -6.71 6.09
N ILE A 71 -4.93 -6.73 7.39
CA ILE A 71 -3.70 -6.15 7.96
C ILE A 71 -2.44 -6.94 7.59
N GLU A 72 -2.53 -8.28 7.50
CA GLU A 72 -1.42 -9.10 7.03
C GLU A 72 -1.09 -8.81 5.57
N ILE A 73 -2.10 -8.71 4.71
CA ILE A 73 -1.90 -8.40 3.28
C ILE A 73 -1.30 -7.00 3.10
N TYR A 74 -1.73 -6.02 3.90
CA TYR A 74 -1.20 -4.68 3.86
C TYR A 74 0.27 -4.61 4.30
N ASN A 75 0.61 -5.27 5.41
CA ASN A 75 1.94 -5.21 5.99
C ASN A 75 2.95 -6.14 5.30
N ASN A 76 2.49 -7.31 4.83
CA ASN A 76 3.32 -8.36 4.26
C ASN A 76 2.81 -8.82 2.89
N PRO A 77 2.79 -7.93 1.88
CA PRO A 77 2.35 -8.29 0.53
C PRO A 77 3.31 -9.29 -0.10
N GLN A 78 2.79 -10.37 -0.67
CA GLN A 78 3.60 -11.47 -1.21
C GLN A 78 4.09 -11.23 -2.64
N SER A 79 3.62 -10.17 -3.30
CA SER A 79 4.06 -9.78 -4.64
C SER A 79 3.97 -8.28 -4.86
N VAL A 80 4.70 -7.78 -5.87
CA VAL A 80 4.62 -6.39 -6.35
C VAL A 80 3.17 -6.02 -6.70
N PHE A 81 2.42 -6.95 -7.32
CA PHE A 81 1.02 -6.74 -7.64
C PHE A 81 0.18 -6.44 -6.39
N VAL A 82 0.26 -7.29 -5.37
CA VAL A 82 -0.50 -7.11 -4.12
C VAL A 82 -0.08 -5.82 -3.42
N ALA A 83 1.22 -5.54 -3.35
CA ALA A 83 1.77 -4.34 -2.72
C ALA A 83 1.29 -3.04 -3.38
N GLY A 84 1.20 -3.03 -4.72
CA GLY A 84 0.71 -1.89 -5.50
C GLY A 84 -0.82 -1.79 -5.53
N PHE A 85 -1.51 -2.93 -5.42
CA PHE A 85 -2.97 -2.96 -5.44
C PHE A 85 -3.58 -2.54 -4.10
N ILE A 86 -2.96 -2.89 -2.96
CA ILE A 86 -3.48 -2.60 -1.61
C ILE A 86 -2.75 -1.39 -1.02
N GLY A 87 -3.53 -0.33 -0.75
CA GLY A 87 -3.06 0.94 -0.16
C GLY A 87 -3.40 2.14 -1.04
N SER A 88 -3.76 3.25 -0.40
CA SER A 88 -4.05 4.53 -1.07
C SER A 88 -3.42 5.67 -0.26
N PRO A 89 -2.42 6.35 -0.83
CA PRO A 89 -1.80 6.13 -2.14
C PRO A 89 -1.09 4.77 -2.27
N GLN A 90 -0.76 4.40 -3.51
CA GLN A 90 -0.05 3.16 -3.80
C GLN A 90 1.37 3.17 -3.22
N MET A 91 1.95 1.98 -3.03
CA MET A 91 3.34 1.80 -2.63
C MET A 91 4.29 2.35 -3.70
N ASN A 92 5.32 3.07 -3.28
CA ASN A 92 6.41 3.47 -4.16
C ASN A 92 7.30 2.26 -4.49
N PHE A 93 7.69 2.10 -5.74
CA PHE A 93 8.59 1.03 -6.17
C PHE A 93 9.87 1.61 -6.75
N ILE A 94 11.01 1.14 -6.28
CA ILE A 94 12.34 1.59 -6.71
C ILE A 94 13.14 0.38 -7.15
N ASP A 95 13.73 0.45 -8.34
CA ASP A 95 14.65 -0.58 -8.81
C ASP A 95 15.95 -0.52 -8.01
N ALA A 96 16.50 -1.67 -7.66
CA ALA A 96 17.72 -1.82 -6.89
C ALA A 96 18.46 -3.10 -7.27
N GLU A 97 19.74 -3.18 -6.91
CA GLU A 97 20.52 -4.42 -6.88
C GLU A 97 20.75 -4.80 -5.42
N LEU A 98 20.47 -6.06 -5.07
CA LEU A 98 20.88 -6.62 -3.79
C LEU A 98 22.19 -7.37 -3.95
N LYS A 99 23.23 -6.92 -3.25
CA LYS A 99 24.55 -7.48 -3.29
C LYS A 99 25.21 -7.46 -1.92
N ASN A 100 25.63 -8.63 -1.44
CA ASN A 100 26.30 -8.75 -0.15
C ASN A 100 25.54 -8.09 1.02
N ASN A 101 24.22 -8.30 1.09
CA ASN A 101 23.33 -7.72 2.10
C ASN A 101 23.19 -6.19 2.03
N ILE A 102 23.50 -5.58 0.90
CA ILE A 102 23.35 -4.15 0.64
C ILE A 102 22.39 -3.99 -0.54
N LEU A 103 21.32 -3.23 -0.32
CA LEU A 103 20.42 -2.78 -1.39
C LEU A 103 21.02 -1.50 -2.00
N ILE A 104 21.26 -1.50 -3.29
CA ILE A 104 21.91 -0.42 -4.04
C ILE A 104 20.90 0.09 -5.06
N THR A 105 20.53 1.37 -4.95
CA THR A 105 19.73 2.09 -5.94
C THR A 105 20.58 3.12 -6.67
N ASP A 106 20.04 3.78 -7.67
CA ASP A 106 20.72 4.90 -8.35
C ASP A 106 20.96 6.12 -7.44
N SER A 107 20.23 6.23 -6.32
CA SER A 107 20.22 7.42 -5.48
C SER A 107 20.73 7.19 -4.06
N PHE A 108 20.58 5.97 -3.53
CA PHE A 108 20.94 5.65 -2.14
C PHE A 108 21.23 4.17 -1.95
N THR A 109 21.75 3.83 -0.78
CA THR A 109 21.98 2.43 -0.39
C THR A 109 21.36 2.14 0.97
N ILE A 110 20.82 0.92 1.14
CA ILE A 110 20.33 0.42 2.43
C ILE A 110 21.20 -0.76 2.84
N PRO A 111 22.01 -0.62 3.89
CA PRO A 111 22.85 -1.70 4.40
C PRO A 111 22.04 -2.68 5.27
N ASN A 112 22.63 -3.84 5.53
CA ASN A 112 22.15 -4.85 6.48
C ASN A 112 20.79 -5.48 6.14
N PHE A 113 20.45 -5.58 4.87
CA PHE A 113 19.33 -6.40 4.43
C PHE A 113 19.79 -7.87 4.35
N LEU A 114 19.50 -8.63 5.39
CA LEU A 114 19.93 -10.03 5.49
C LEU A 114 19.11 -10.91 4.52
N SER A 115 19.77 -11.45 3.50
CA SER A 115 19.17 -12.36 2.53
C SER A 115 20.26 -13.17 1.83
N ASP A 116 19.97 -14.42 1.51
CA ASP A 116 20.83 -15.25 0.66
C ASP A 116 20.72 -14.93 -0.84
N PHE A 117 19.77 -14.06 -1.20
CA PHE A 117 19.54 -13.60 -2.57
C PHE A 117 20.61 -12.56 -2.97
N ASN A 118 21.06 -12.62 -4.21
CA ASN A 118 21.82 -11.55 -4.87
C ASN A 118 21.29 -11.38 -6.29
N GLY A 119 21.07 -10.14 -6.72
CA GLY A 119 20.57 -9.80 -8.05
C GLY A 119 19.64 -8.61 -8.06
N ASP A 120 18.92 -8.44 -9.16
CA ASP A 120 17.99 -7.34 -9.36
C ASP A 120 16.73 -7.50 -8.50
N VAL A 121 16.38 -6.44 -7.77
CA VAL A 121 15.24 -6.39 -6.86
C VAL A 121 14.43 -5.11 -7.05
N ILE A 122 13.24 -5.11 -6.48
CA ILE A 122 12.39 -3.94 -6.37
C ILE A 122 12.18 -3.64 -4.88
N ILE A 123 12.52 -2.43 -4.45
CA ILE A 123 12.21 -1.93 -3.11
C ILE A 123 10.83 -1.30 -3.14
N GLY A 124 9.94 -1.75 -2.27
CA GLY A 124 8.61 -1.18 -2.07
C GLY A 124 8.55 -0.37 -0.78
N ILE A 125 8.14 0.91 -0.85
CA ILE A 125 8.03 1.81 0.30
C ILE A 125 6.66 2.46 0.30
N ARG A 126 5.90 2.28 1.39
CA ARG A 126 4.62 2.98 1.50
C ARG A 126 4.81 4.46 1.75
N PRO A 127 3.94 5.34 1.20
CA PRO A 127 4.05 6.79 1.35
C PRO A 127 4.09 7.28 2.81
N GLU A 128 3.42 6.60 3.72
CA GLU A 128 3.41 6.88 5.15
C GLU A 128 4.64 6.35 5.91
N HIS A 129 5.44 5.51 5.28
CA HIS A 129 6.69 4.98 5.85
C HIS A 129 7.91 5.84 5.52
N LEU A 130 7.65 7.07 5.14
CA LEU A 130 8.64 8.10 4.89
C LEU A 130 8.53 9.20 5.94
N SER A 131 9.63 9.85 6.24
CA SER A 131 9.65 11.01 7.13
C SER A 131 10.69 12.03 6.69
N PRO A 132 10.44 13.34 6.86
CA PRO A 132 11.42 14.37 6.55
C PRO A 132 12.68 14.20 7.40
N SER A 133 13.84 14.40 6.79
CA SER A 133 15.13 14.29 7.49
C SER A 133 16.20 15.09 6.76
N ASN A 134 17.03 15.83 7.49
CA ASN A 134 18.19 16.50 6.91
C ASN A 134 19.32 15.53 6.50
N LYS A 135 19.19 14.26 6.82
CA LYS A 135 20.14 13.17 6.50
C LYS A 135 19.43 12.01 5.84
N GLY A 136 18.35 12.29 5.11
CA GLY A 136 17.59 11.28 4.38
C GLY A 136 18.29 10.84 3.10
N GLU A 137 17.93 9.67 2.64
CA GLU A 137 18.51 9.06 1.44
C GLU A 137 17.77 9.46 0.17
N ILE A 138 16.48 9.83 0.30
CA ILE A 138 15.57 10.08 -0.83
C ILE A 138 15.35 11.57 -0.96
N ASN A 139 15.73 12.13 -2.11
CA ASN A 139 15.48 13.52 -2.45
C ASN A 139 14.40 13.60 -3.52
N ILE A 140 13.33 14.35 -3.24
CA ILE A 140 12.25 14.60 -4.18
C ILE A 140 12.10 16.11 -4.43
N THR A 141 11.72 16.46 -5.66
CA THR A 141 11.23 17.80 -6.00
C THR A 141 9.72 17.72 -6.10
N VAL A 142 9.01 18.59 -5.39
CA VAL A 142 7.54 18.55 -5.29
C VAL A 142 6.91 19.07 -6.58
N ASP A 143 6.12 18.21 -7.25
CA ASP A 143 5.42 18.53 -8.50
C ASP A 143 3.92 18.74 -8.30
N LEU A 144 3.32 17.99 -7.36
CA LEU A 144 1.90 18.06 -7.04
C LEU A 144 1.67 17.90 -5.54
N LEU A 145 0.69 18.62 -5.03
CA LEU A 145 0.29 18.58 -3.62
C LEU A 145 -1.23 18.46 -3.51
N GLU A 146 -1.70 17.39 -2.87
CA GLU A 146 -3.09 17.22 -2.47
C GLU A 146 -3.24 17.46 -0.97
N GLN A 147 -3.96 18.50 -0.59
CA GLN A 147 -4.23 18.84 0.81
C GLN A 147 -5.57 18.26 1.24
N LEU A 148 -5.56 17.22 2.05
CA LEU A 148 -6.75 16.52 2.52
C LEU A 148 -7.21 16.98 3.92
N GLY A 149 -6.56 18.00 4.47
CA GLY A 149 -6.84 18.54 5.80
C GLY A 149 -6.07 17.80 6.90
N SER A 150 -6.36 16.54 7.15
CA SER A 150 -5.60 15.70 8.11
C SER A 150 -4.22 15.31 7.61
N ASP A 151 -4.08 15.11 6.30
CA ASP A 151 -2.87 14.66 5.63
C ASP A 151 -2.65 15.48 4.37
N ASN A 152 -1.40 15.54 3.93
CA ASN A 152 -0.99 15.98 2.61
C ASN A 152 -0.44 14.78 1.84
N ILE A 153 -0.86 14.62 0.58
CA ILE A 153 -0.24 13.69 -0.36
C ILE A 153 0.65 14.51 -1.29
N ILE A 154 1.92 14.23 -1.25
CA ILE A 154 2.96 14.97 -1.95
C ILE A 154 3.52 14.05 -3.03
N TYR A 155 3.37 14.46 -4.28
CA TYR A 155 3.97 13.79 -5.42
C TYR A 155 5.16 14.61 -5.90
N GLY A 156 6.21 13.92 -6.28
CA GLY A 156 7.41 14.54 -6.83
C GLY A 156 8.24 13.50 -7.55
N GLU A 157 9.35 13.94 -8.13
CA GLU A 157 10.28 13.07 -8.82
C GLU A 157 11.53 12.83 -7.97
N ILE A 158 11.95 11.57 -7.92
CA ILE A 158 13.31 11.19 -7.48
C ILE A 158 14.27 11.29 -8.66
N ASN A 159 15.57 11.19 -8.39
CA ASN A 159 16.61 11.17 -9.43
C ASN A 159 16.24 10.17 -10.55
N GLY A 160 16.27 10.65 -11.79
CA GLY A 160 15.89 9.87 -12.98
C GLY A 160 14.45 10.04 -13.46
N GLY A 161 13.68 10.98 -12.88
CA GLY A 161 12.32 11.31 -13.35
C GLY A 161 11.25 10.28 -12.96
N LYS A 162 11.51 9.45 -11.96
CA LYS A 162 10.52 8.47 -11.47
C LYS A 162 9.62 9.14 -10.44
N GLU A 163 8.32 9.03 -10.65
CA GLU A 163 7.29 9.52 -9.72
C GLU A 163 7.42 8.86 -8.36
N PHE A 164 7.29 9.66 -7.32
CA PHE A 164 7.41 9.25 -5.94
C PHE A 164 6.37 9.95 -5.07
N CYS A 165 5.72 9.22 -4.19
CA CYS A 165 4.66 9.71 -3.33
C CYS A 165 5.09 9.68 -1.86
N TYR A 166 4.86 10.79 -1.17
CA TYR A 166 5.04 10.91 0.28
C TYR A 166 3.74 11.38 0.94
N ARG A 167 3.32 10.70 1.98
CA ARG A 167 2.18 11.10 2.81
C ARG A 167 2.69 11.76 4.10
N SER A 168 2.37 13.05 4.27
CA SER A 168 2.74 13.82 5.47
C SER A 168 1.53 14.22 6.29
N PRO A 169 1.70 14.50 7.60
CA PRO A 169 0.67 15.17 8.38
C PRO A 169 0.26 16.51 7.76
N GLY A 170 -1.04 16.85 7.82
CA GLY A 170 -1.60 18.04 7.16
C GLY A 170 -1.11 19.39 7.71
N ASN A 171 -0.43 19.41 8.86
CA ASN A 171 0.19 20.61 9.42
C ASN A 171 1.58 20.93 8.84
N ILE A 172 2.13 20.07 7.99
CA ILE A 172 3.39 20.33 7.30
C ILE A 172 3.11 21.22 6.10
N ILE A 173 3.77 22.37 6.03
CA ILE A 173 3.66 23.31 4.92
C ILE A 173 4.70 22.93 3.86
N VAL A 174 4.22 22.63 2.65
CA VAL A 174 5.03 22.31 1.49
C VAL A 174 4.48 23.06 0.29
N ASN A 175 5.36 23.54 -0.58
CA ASN A 175 4.98 24.23 -1.81
C ASN A 175 5.50 23.49 -3.05
N LEU A 176 4.89 23.78 -4.19
CA LEU A 176 5.38 23.27 -5.47
C LEU A 176 6.81 23.75 -5.73
N GLY A 177 7.66 22.87 -6.18
CA GLY A 177 9.08 23.12 -6.44
C GLY A 177 9.98 22.99 -5.21
N ASP A 178 9.43 22.79 -4.01
CA ASP A 178 10.23 22.54 -2.80
C ASP A 178 11.04 21.25 -2.96
N LYS A 179 12.24 21.25 -2.43
CA LYS A 179 13.08 20.05 -2.35
C LYS A 179 12.95 19.45 -0.96
N LEU A 180 12.46 18.23 -0.90
CA LEU A 180 12.32 17.47 0.33
C LEU A 180 13.35 16.35 0.38
N THR A 181 14.03 16.24 1.52
CA THR A 181 14.87 15.08 1.82
C THR A 181 14.12 14.19 2.80
N LEU A 182 13.90 12.95 2.40
CA LEU A 182 13.13 11.95 3.14
C LEU A 182 14.04 10.80 3.55
N LYS A 183 13.75 10.24 4.71
CA LYS A 183 14.30 8.95 5.15
C LYS A 183 13.20 7.89 5.22
N ILE A 184 13.57 6.65 4.98
CA ILE A 184 12.71 5.49 5.22
C ILE A 184 12.63 5.28 6.73
N VAL A 185 11.42 5.10 7.26
CA VAL A 185 11.23 4.67 8.65
C VAL A 185 11.83 3.27 8.79
N GLU A 186 12.60 3.08 9.84
CA GLU A 186 13.45 1.89 10.04
C GLU A 186 12.67 0.58 9.84
N ASN A 187 13.20 -0.28 8.98
CA ASN A 187 12.63 -1.59 8.61
C ASN A 187 11.21 -1.56 7.99
N GLN A 188 10.71 -0.40 7.54
CA GLN A 188 9.38 -0.29 6.93
C GLN A 188 9.47 -0.20 5.40
N PHE A 189 10.01 -1.23 4.79
CA PHE A 189 10.04 -1.42 3.34
C PHE A 189 9.94 -2.91 3.01
N CYS A 190 9.55 -3.21 1.78
CA CYS A 190 9.50 -4.56 1.24
C CYS A 190 10.57 -4.70 0.15
N VAL A 191 11.09 -5.90 -0.03
CA VAL A 191 12.02 -6.21 -1.14
C VAL A 191 11.43 -7.35 -1.94
N PHE A 192 11.37 -7.18 -3.25
CA PHE A 192 10.83 -8.17 -4.18
C PHE A 192 11.90 -8.55 -5.20
N ASP A 193 11.99 -9.82 -5.54
CA ASP A 193 12.76 -10.27 -6.69
C ASP A 193 12.16 -9.70 -7.98
N LYS A 194 12.97 -9.01 -8.79
CA LYS A 194 12.52 -8.33 -9.99
C LYS A 194 12.01 -9.28 -11.07
N ASN A 195 12.53 -10.51 -11.13
CA ASN A 195 12.16 -11.49 -12.15
C ASN A 195 10.84 -12.21 -11.81
N THR A 196 10.66 -12.57 -10.55
CA THR A 196 9.47 -13.32 -10.10
C THR A 196 8.37 -12.41 -9.55
N SER A 197 8.68 -11.15 -9.26
CA SER A 197 7.81 -10.19 -8.56
C SER A 197 7.34 -10.67 -7.19
N LYS A 198 8.02 -11.65 -6.58
CA LYS A 198 7.70 -12.18 -5.24
C LYS A 198 8.57 -11.54 -4.18
N ILE A 199 8.01 -11.47 -2.96
CA ILE A 199 8.73 -10.92 -1.82
C ILE A 199 9.95 -11.77 -1.47
N LEU A 200 11.04 -11.10 -1.09
CA LEU A 200 12.23 -11.70 -0.50
C LEU A 200 12.14 -11.54 1.02
N ASN A 201 12.23 -12.65 1.73
CA ASN A 201 12.21 -12.68 3.21
C ASN A 201 13.65 -12.61 3.76
#